data_ef80b4b2f14715344179acca3487762f
#
_entry.id   ef80b4b2f14715344179acca3487762f
#
_cell.length_a   1.000
_cell.length_b   1.000
_cell.length_c   1.000
_cell.angle_alpha   90.00
_cell.angle_beta   90.00
_cell.angle_gamma   90.00
#
_symmetry.space_group_name_H-M   'P 1'
#
loop_
_entity.id
_entity.type
_entity.pdbx_description
1 polymer ?
#
loop_
_entity_poly.entity_id
_entity_poly.type
_entity_poly.pdbx_seq_one_letter_code
_entity_poly.pdbx_strand_id
1 'polypeptide(L)'
;MIAKYIRVSTTDQNTGRQETTSTDVKQYVDKISGAVKFAERPQASKLIKDIEQGKIDEVIIHNIDRIGRNQLDILTTIEYLKAKRIQLTVESLGLQMFTPTMKVSAAFSLITSIMATMAEMEREQIRERQLEEIEIAKAKGVYKGRTIGTTETTEQLLNKHNDIVKCLTSK
;
A
#
# COMPACT_ATOMS: atom_id res chain seq x y z
N MET A 1 15.67 -15.35 10.22
CA MET A 1 16.50 -14.12 10.45
C MET A 1 15.58 -12.94 10.76
N ILE A 2 16.01 -12.04 11.64
CA ILE A 2 15.25 -10.83 11.99
C ILE A 2 15.62 -9.69 11.03
N ALA A 3 14.62 -8.98 10.51
CA ALA A 3 14.78 -7.78 9.69
C ALA A 3 14.25 -6.55 10.42
N LYS A 4 14.97 -5.44 10.40
CA LYS A 4 14.47 -4.14 10.85
C LYS A 4 14.27 -3.24 9.65
N TYR A 5 13.03 -2.79 9.45
CA TYR A 5 12.71 -1.84 8.40
C TYR A 5 12.62 -0.42 8.96
N ILE A 6 13.35 0.48 8.32
CA ILE A 6 13.46 1.89 8.73
C ILE A 6 13.10 2.76 7.52
N ARG A 7 12.16 3.70 7.71
CA ARG A 7 11.88 4.74 6.73
C ARG A 7 12.16 6.10 7.33
N VAL A 8 12.99 6.87 6.66
CA VAL A 8 13.25 8.29 6.99
C VAL A 8 12.77 9.17 5.85
N SER A 9 12.26 10.36 6.18
CA SER A 9 11.93 11.34 5.14
C SER A 9 13.22 11.89 4.52
N THR A 10 13.13 12.38 3.29
CA THR A 10 14.28 13.00 2.60
C THR A 10 14.83 14.24 3.32
N THR A 11 14.05 14.85 4.22
CA THR A 11 14.38 16.02 5.02
C THR A 11 15.03 15.68 6.38
N ASP A 12 14.82 14.49 6.91
CA ASP A 12 15.38 14.07 8.21
C ASP A 12 16.80 13.53 8.04
N GLN A 13 17.76 14.25 8.56
CA GLN A 13 19.19 13.87 8.53
C GLN A 13 19.60 12.94 9.69
N ASN A 14 18.71 12.59 10.62
CA ASN A 14 19.06 11.91 11.85
C ASN A 14 18.49 10.48 11.91
N THR A 15 19.19 9.53 11.30
CA THR A 15 18.89 8.07 11.39
C THR A 15 19.37 7.46 12.70
N GLY A 16 20.25 8.12 13.45
CA GLY A 16 20.98 7.56 14.59
C GLY A 16 20.12 7.07 15.77
N ARG A 17 18.83 7.46 15.86
CA ARG A 17 17.93 6.98 16.93
C ARG A 17 17.25 5.64 16.62
N GLN A 18 17.32 5.15 15.39
CA GLN A 18 16.62 3.93 14.94
C GLN A 18 17.58 2.81 14.53
N GLU A 19 18.87 3.09 14.47
CA GLU A 19 19.88 2.09 14.14
C GLU A 19 20.13 1.17 15.36
N THR A 20 19.90 -0.11 15.16
CA THR A 20 20.18 -1.15 16.17
C THR A 20 21.59 -1.67 15.93
N THR A 21 22.43 -1.66 16.95
CA THR A 21 23.84 -2.13 16.89
C THR A 21 23.97 -3.67 17.00
N SER A 22 22.86 -4.40 16.91
CA SER A 22 22.84 -5.86 17.01
C SER A 22 23.27 -6.51 15.70
N THR A 23 24.26 -7.38 15.75
CA THR A 23 24.86 -8.11 14.62
C THR A 23 23.88 -9.09 13.93
N ASP A 24 22.80 -9.47 14.60
CA ASP A 24 21.85 -10.49 14.12
C ASP A 24 20.62 -9.93 13.41
N VAL A 25 20.52 -8.61 13.29
CA VAL A 25 19.37 -7.93 12.68
C VAL A 25 19.77 -7.27 11.36
N LYS A 26 19.20 -7.77 10.26
CA LYS A 26 19.40 -7.18 8.93
C LYS A 26 18.58 -5.90 8.78
N GLN A 27 19.21 -4.77 8.46
CA GLN A 27 18.53 -3.49 8.32
C GLN A 27 18.18 -3.20 6.86
N TYR A 28 16.97 -2.66 6.65
CA TYR A 28 16.47 -2.18 5.37
C TYR A 28 16.06 -0.72 5.56
N VAL A 29 16.84 0.21 5.02
CA VAL A 29 16.66 1.65 5.24
C VAL A 29 16.27 2.34 3.95
N ASP A 30 15.04 2.85 3.89
CA ASP A 30 14.55 3.68 2.80
C ASP A 30 14.55 5.16 3.18
N LYS A 31 15.27 5.98 2.40
CA LYS A 31 15.23 7.46 2.47
C LYS A 31 14.25 7.97 1.42
N ILE A 32 12.96 7.93 1.72
CA ILE A 32 11.91 8.20 0.75
C ILE A 32 10.66 8.81 1.41
N SER A 33 9.89 9.55 0.62
CA SER A 33 8.60 10.09 1.06
C SER A 33 7.64 8.97 1.49
N GLY A 34 6.86 9.22 2.54
CA GLY A 34 5.80 8.32 2.97
C GLY A 34 4.69 8.11 1.92
N ALA A 35 4.58 8.98 0.90
CA ALA A 35 3.58 8.88 -0.17
C ALA A 35 3.80 7.69 -1.14
N VAL A 36 5.00 7.09 -1.14
CA VAL A 36 5.31 5.92 -1.97
C VAL A 36 4.80 4.65 -1.29
N LYS A 37 4.11 3.78 -2.04
CA LYS A 37 3.63 2.48 -1.53
C LYS A 37 4.79 1.64 -0.99
N PHE A 38 4.51 0.83 0.04
CA PHE A 38 5.55 0.00 0.67
C PHE A 38 6.29 -0.88 -0.33
N ALA A 39 5.57 -1.64 -1.13
CA ALA A 39 6.16 -2.57 -2.10
C ALA A 39 6.98 -1.89 -3.23
N GLU A 40 6.74 -0.60 -3.49
CA GLU A 40 7.44 0.19 -4.51
C GLU A 40 8.73 0.83 -3.99
N ARG A 41 8.97 0.80 -2.67
CA ARG A 41 10.19 1.36 -2.06
C ARG A 41 11.38 0.43 -2.27
N PRO A 42 12.57 0.93 -2.61
CA PRO A 42 13.72 0.11 -2.99
C PRO A 42 14.13 -0.93 -1.95
N GLN A 43 14.23 -0.56 -0.66
CA GLN A 43 14.64 -1.49 0.39
C GLN A 43 13.49 -2.36 0.86
N ALA A 44 12.26 -1.84 0.90
CA ALA A 44 11.06 -2.66 1.18
C ALA A 44 10.87 -3.75 0.11
N SER A 45 11.09 -3.44 -1.16
CA SER A 45 11.06 -4.45 -2.25
C SER A 45 12.10 -5.55 -2.06
N LYS A 46 13.32 -5.20 -1.59
CA LYS A 46 14.34 -6.21 -1.24
C LYS A 46 13.92 -7.04 -0.02
N LEU A 47 13.33 -6.41 1.00
CA LEU A 47 12.79 -7.10 2.17
C LEU A 47 11.72 -8.12 1.75
N ILE A 48 10.78 -7.72 0.89
CA ILE A 48 9.74 -8.62 0.35
C ILE A 48 10.36 -9.82 -0.37
N LYS A 49 11.37 -9.61 -1.22
CA LYS A 49 12.08 -10.70 -1.91
C LYS A 49 12.79 -11.64 -0.94
N ASP A 50 13.41 -11.12 0.11
CA ASP A 50 14.06 -11.96 1.13
C ASP A 50 13.04 -12.73 1.99
N ILE A 51 11.84 -12.17 2.21
CA ILE A 51 10.71 -12.88 2.82
C ILE A 51 10.23 -14.02 1.91
N GLU A 52 10.07 -13.76 0.61
CA GLU A 52 9.65 -14.79 -0.37
C GLU A 52 10.64 -15.93 -0.49
N GLN A 53 11.93 -15.65 -0.27
CA GLN A 53 12.99 -16.64 -0.23
C GLN A 53 13.10 -17.39 1.12
N GLY A 54 12.21 -17.11 2.08
CA GLY A 54 12.21 -17.74 3.39
C GLY A 54 13.40 -17.35 4.29
N LYS A 55 14.06 -16.22 4.02
CA LYS A 55 15.22 -15.76 4.79
C LYS A 55 14.84 -14.98 6.05
N ILE A 56 13.64 -14.40 6.07
CA ILE A 56 13.15 -13.53 7.14
C ILE A 56 12.00 -14.21 7.85
N ASP A 57 12.05 -14.23 9.17
CA ASP A 57 11.02 -14.79 10.05
C ASP A 57 10.29 -13.70 10.84
N GLU A 58 10.98 -12.56 11.05
CA GLU A 58 10.44 -11.42 11.80
C GLU A 58 10.82 -10.10 11.14
N VAL A 59 9.85 -9.18 11.09
CA VAL A 59 10.05 -7.79 10.68
C VAL A 59 9.77 -6.87 11.86
N ILE A 60 10.76 -6.07 12.24
CA ILE A 60 10.66 -5.05 13.28
C ILE A 60 10.52 -3.69 12.63
N ILE A 61 9.53 -2.92 13.06
CA ILE A 61 9.31 -1.52 12.67
C ILE A 61 9.17 -0.65 13.91
N HIS A 62 9.57 0.61 13.80
CA HIS A 62 9.37 1.54 14.90
C HIS A 62 7.90 1.89 15.07
N ASN A 63 7.22 2.35 14.01
CA ASN A 63 5.80 2.70 13.98
C ASN A 63 5.10 2.02 12.81
N ILE A 64 3.80 1.79 12.95
CA ILE A 64 2.98 1.08 11.96
C ILE A 64 2.87 1.84 10.62
N ASP A 65 2.98 3.18 10.64
CA ASP A 65 2.99 4.05 9.46
C ASP A 65 4.24 3.87 8.57
N ARG A 66 5.24 3.14 9.03
CA ARG A 66 6.44 2.87 8.25
C ARG A 66 6.20 1.90 7.10
N ILE A 67 5.22 0.99 7.22
CA ILE A 67 4.94 -0.08 6.25
C ILE A 67 3.84 0.24 5.24
N GLY A 68 3.44 1.49 5.11
CA GLY A 68 2.49 1.90 4.08
C GLY A 68 2.47 3.40 3.86
N ARG A 69 1.79 3.83 2.80
CA ARG A 69 1.56 5.25 2.46
C ARG A 69 0.23 5.79 3.01
N ASN A 70 -0.71 4.91 3.24
CA ASN A 70 -2.03 5.17 3.80
C ASN A 70 -2.52 3.93 4.54
N GLN A 71 -3.66 4.00 5.19
CA GLN A 71 -4.20 2.90 6.00
C GLN A 71 -4.42 1.63 5.20
N LEU A 72 -4.91 1.73 3.95
CA LEU A 72 -5.13 0.58 3.09
C LEU A 72 -3.81 -0.12 2.73
N ASP A 73 -2.77 0.63 2.40
CA ASP A 73 -1.45 0.08 2.06
C ASP A 73 -0.81 -0.61 3.27
N ILE A 74 -0.97 -0.04 4.47
CA ILE A 74 -0.55 -0.66 5.73
C ILE A 74 -1.28 -1.98 5.95
N LEU A 75 -2.61 -2.01 5.84
CA LEU A 75 -3.41 -3.22 6.02
C LEU A 75 -3.02 -4.30 5.00
N THR A 76 -2.81 -3.91 3.73
CA THR A 76 -2.35 -4.83 2.68
C THR A 76 -1.01 -5.46 3.03
N THR A 77 -0.07 -4.65 3.56
CA THR A 77 1.24 -5.13 3.99
C THR A 77 1.12 -6.07 5.20
N ILE A 78 0.27 -5.73 6.17
CA ILE A 78 0.01 -6.58 7.35
C ILE A 78 -0.57 -7.93 6.93
N GLU A 79 -1.59 -7.94 6.06
CA GLU A 79 -2.19 -9.20 5.57
C GLU A 79 -1.19 -10.03 4.76
N TYR A 80 -0.31 -9.41 3.98
CA TYR A 80 0.78 -10.10 3.30
C TYR A 80 1.73 -10.79 4.30
N LEU A 81 2.21 -10.06 5.32
CA LEU A 81 3.10 -10.62 6.35
C LEU A 81 2.42 -11.75 7.13
N LYS A 82 1.14 -11.57 7.46
CA LYS A 82 0.30 -12.57 8.13
C LYS A 82 0.15 -13.84 7.30
N ALA A 83 -0.14 -13.72 6.01
CA ALA A 83 -0.26 -14.84 5.08
C ALA A 83 1.06 -15.63 4.95
N LYS A 84 2.20 -14.93 5.00
CA LYS A 84 3.55 -15.52 5.00
C LYS A 84 4.00 -16.04 6.37
N ARG A 85 3.18 -15.86 7.42
CA ARG A 85 3.51 -16.19 8.82
C ARG A 85 4.76 -15.50 9.34
N ILE A 86 5.05 -14.30 8.86
CA ILE A 86 6.15 -13.47 9.32
C ILE A 86 5.71 -12.69 10.55
N GLN A 87 6.45 -12.78 11.63
CA GLN A 87 6.19 -11.95 12.81
C GLN A 87 6.40 -10.48 12.50
N LEU A 88 5.44 -9.64 12.85
CA LEU A 88 5.58 -8.18 12.79
C LEU A 88 5.61 -7.64 14.22
N THR A 89 6.69 -6.94 14.55
CA THR A 89 6.88 -6.28 15.85
C THR A 89 6.89 -4.78 15.66
N VAL A 90 6.00 -4.07 16.38
CA VAL A 90 5.90 -2.60 16.37
C VAL A 90 6.48 -2.08 17.67
N GLU A 91 7.69 -1.53 17.61
CA GLU A 91 8.46 -1.10 18.81
C GLU A 91 7.74 -0.04 19.64
N SER A 92 7.20 1.00 18.99
CA SER A 92 6.54 2.13 19.67
C SER A 92 5.32 1.76 20.49
N LEU A 93 4.67 0.65 20.14
CA LEU A 93 3.47 0.15 20.80
C LEU A 93 3.74 -1.08 21.66
N GLY A 94 4.95 -1.65 21.59
CA GLY A 94 5.28 -2.93 22.23
C GLY A 94 4.40 -4.08 21.74
N LEU A 95 3.95 -4.04 20.48
CA LEU A 95 3.00 -5.00 19.92
C LEU A 95 3.68 -6.00 19.01
N GLN A 96 3.25 -7.25 19.15
CA GLN A 96 3.61 -8.35 18.25
C GLN A 96 2.37 -8.90 17.56
N MET A 97 2.47 -9.21 16.26
CA MET A 97 1.36 -9.73 15.48
C MET A 97 0.92 -11.12 15.97
N PHE A 98 1.88 -12.00 16.20
CA PHE A 98 1.58 -13.35 16.67
C PHE A 98 1.99 -13.54 18.12
N THR A 99 1.22 -14.34 18.85
CA THR A 99 1.57 -14.88 20.16
C THR A 99 2.62 -15.98 20.02
N PRO A 100 3.27 -16.43 21.11
CA PRO A 100 4.18 -17.58 21.06
C PRO A 100 3.55 -18.87 20.51
N THR A 101 2.22 -18.97 20.57
CA THR A 101 1.46 -20.11 19.98
C THR A 101 1.06 -19.87 18.51
N MET A 102 1.64 -18.87 17.84
CA MET A 102 1.38 -18.50 16.44
C MET A 102 -0.09 -18.16 16.15
N LYS A 103 -0.84 -17.72 17.15
CA LYS A 103 -2.17 -17.12 16.99
C LYS A 103 -2.03 -15.61 16.89
N VAL A 104 -2.89 -14.97 16.09
CA VAL A 104 -2.91 -13.50 16.01
C VAL A 104 -3.23 -12.92 17.38
N SER A 105 -2.42 -11.99 17.85
CA SER A 105 -2.61 -11.30 19.12
C SER A 105 -3.95 -10.51 19.11
N ALA A 106 -4.70 -10.59 20.19
CA ALA A 106 -5.97 -9.88 20.33
C ALA A 106 -5.79 -8.35 20.20
N ALA A 107 -4.72 -7.82 20.81
CA ALA A 107 -4.39 -6.39 20.69
C ALA A 107 -4.06 -5.99 19.25
N PHE A 108 -3.32 -6.82 18.53
CA PHE A 108 -2.98 -6.57 17.13
C PHE A 108 -4.22 -6.67 16.24
N SER A 109 -5.10 -7.64 16.47
CA SER A 109 -6.38 -7.79 15.78
C SER A 109 -7.29 -6.57 15.98
N LEU A 110 -7.38 -6.06 17.21
CA LEU A 110 -8.16 -4.86 17.52
C LEU A 110 -7.64 -3.64 16.74
N ILE A 111 -6.34 -3.39 16.76
CA ILE A 111 -5.74 -2.25 16.05
C ILE A 111 -5.97 -2.35 14.55
N THR A 112 -5.78 -3.53 13.96
CA THR A 112 -6.04 -3.72 12.53
C THR A 112 -7.51 -3.53 12.15
N SER A 113 -8.44 -3.93 13.02
CA SER A 113 -9.88 -3.69 12.83
C SER A 113 -10.22 -2.20 12.87
N ILE A 114 -9.67 -1.46 13.84
CA ILE A 114 -9.86 0.00 13.92
C ILE A 114 -9.30 0.67 12.65
N MET A 115 -8.10 0.30 12.22
CA MET A 115 -7.49 0.85 11.01
C MET A 115 -8.31 0.54 9.75
N ALA A 116 -8.90 -0.66 9.65
CA ALA A 116 -9.77 -1.02 8.54
C ALA A 116 -11.02 -0.13 8.49
N THR A 117 -11.70 0.05 9.61
CA THR A 117 -12.86 0.94 9.70
C THR A 117 -12.51 2.38 9.33
N MET A 118 -11.37 2.89 9.82
CA MET A 118 -10.93 4.25 9.47
C MET A 118 -10.60 4.38 7.97
N ALA A 119 -10.01 3.34 7.35
CA ALA A 119 -9.73 3.34 5.92
C ALA A 119 -11.01 3.35 5.06
N GLU A 120 -12.06 2.67 5.52
CA GLU A 120 -13.39 2.71 4.89
C GLU A 120 -14.03 4.09 5.01
N MET A 121 -14.01 4.68 6.20
CA MET A 121 -14.53 6.03 6.45
C MET A 121 -13.82 7.09 5.58
N GLU A 122 -12.48 7.03 5.46
CA GLU A 122 -11.72 7.94 4.59
C GLU A 122 -12.15 7.81 3.12
N ARG A 123 -12.37 6.58 2.64
CA ARG A 123 -12.85 6.34 1.26
C ARG A 123 -14.23 6.95 1.04
N GLU A 124 -15.11 6.77 1.99
CA GLU A 124 -16.49 7.26 1.92
C GLU A 124 -16.50 8.79 1.86
N GLN A 125 -15.75 9.45 2.74
CA GLN A 125 -15.59 10.90 2.74
C GLN A 125 -14.98 11.46 1.45
N ILE A 126 -14.01 10.75 0.85
CA ILE A 126 -13.43 11.14 -0.45
C ILE A 126 -14.49 11.02 -1.53
N ARG A 127 -15.27 9.95 -1.54
CA ARG A 127 -16.34 9.71 -2.51
C ARG A 127 -17.43 10.75 -2.40
N GLU A 128 -17.88 11.08 -1.20
CA GLU A 128 -18.88 12.12 -0.96
C GLU A 128 -18.41 13.47 -1.50
N ARG A 129 -17.21 13.90 -1.13
CA ARG A 129 -16.61 15.15 -1.65
C ARG A 129 -16.52 15.17 -3.18
N GLN A 130 -16.13 14.06 -3.79
CA GLN A 130 -16.07 13.96 -5.27
C GLN A 130 -17.47 14.09 -5.90
N LEU A 131 -18.50 13.50 -5.30
CA LEU A 131 -19.89 13.64 -5.79
C LEU A 131 -20.38 15.08 -5.69
N GLU A 132 -20.14 15.74 -4.56
CA GLU A 132 -20.47 17.16 -4.36
C GLU A 132 -19.77 18.06 -5.40
N GLU A 133 -18.47 17.85 -5.63
CA GLU A 133 -17.69 18.57 -6.63
C GLU A 133 -18.23 18.35 -8.06
N ILE A 134 -18.63 17.11 -8.38
CA ILE A 134 -19.25 16.76 -9.65
C ILE A 134 -20.60 17.48 -9.82
N GLU A 135 -21.43 17.53 -8.79
CA GLU A 135 -22.72 18.23 -8.83
C GLU A 135 -22.53 19.75 -9.02
N ILE A 136 -21.59 20.34 -8.29
CA ILE A 136 -21.24 21.76 -8.47
C ILE A 136 -20.73 22.03 -9.89
N ALA A 137 -19.88 21.16 -10.42
CA ALA A 137 -19.34 21.29 -11.76
C ALA A 137 -20.42 21.12 -12.84
N LYS A 138 -21.39 20.22 -12.65
CA LYS A 138 -22.57 20.08 -13.51
C LYS A 138 -23.42 21.33 -13.48
N ALA A 139 -23.71 21.87 -12.31
CA ALA A 139 -24.49 23.11 -12.15
C ALA A 139 -23.82 24.32 -12.84
N LYS A 140 -22.48 24.36 -12.81
CA LYS A 140 -21.68 25.39 -13.52
C LYS A 140 -21.53 25.14 -15.03
N GLY A 141 -22.10 24.05 -15.57
CA GLY A 141 -22.01 23.70 -16.99
C GLY A 141 -20.59 23.33 -17.48
N VAL A 142 -19.71 22.92 -16.56
CA VAL A 142 -18.34 22.51 -16.88
C VAL A 142 -18.34 21.20 -17.69
N TYR A 143 -19.28 20.30 -17.41
CA TYR A 143 -19.44 19.06 -18.16
C TYR A 143 -20.22 19.32 -19.47
N LYS A 144 -19.50 19.55 -20.54
CA LYS A 144 -20.10 19.77 -21.87
C LYS A 144 -20.38 18.46 -22.63
N GLY A 145 -20.11 17.31 -21.99
CA GLY A 145 -20.21 16.03 -22.68
C GLY A 145 -19.14 15.86 -23.78
N ARG A 146 -19.33 14.88 -24.63
CA ARG A 146 -18.52 14.71 -25.84
C ARG A 146 -18.84 15.83 -26.84
N THR A 147 -17.81 16.46 -27.37
CA THR A 147 -17.99 17.53 -28.40
C THR A 147 -18.75 16.96 -29.61
N ILE A 148 -19.81 17.65 -30.01
CA ILE A 148 -20.60 17.27 -31.20
C ILE A 148 -19.64 17.13 -32.40
N GLY A 149 -19.71 16.00 -33.12
CA GLY A 149 -18.84 15.73 -34.27
C GLY A 149 -17.54 14.95 -33.93
N THR A 150 -17.26 14.62 -32.66
CA THR A 150 -16.11 13.77 -32.28
C THR A 150 -16.48 12.27 -32.13
N THR A 151 -17.58 11.84 -32.74
CA THR A 151 -17.90 10.42 -32.85
C THR A 151 -16.97 9.78 -33.87
N GLU A 152 -16.15 8.83 -33.41
CA GLU A 152 -15.37 7.98 -34.31
C GLU A 152 -16.33 7.25 -35.26
N THR A 153 -16.00 7.23 -36.56
CA THR A 153 -16.75 6.42 -37.52
C THR A 153 -16.53 4.94 -37.20
N THR A 154 -17.46 4.09 -37.67
CA THR A 154 -17.35 2.62 -37.48
C THR A 154 -16.00 2.10 -38.00
N GLU A 155 -15.51 2.64 -39.14
CA GLU A 155 -14.20 2.28 -39.69
C GLU A 155 -13.03 2.68 -38.81
N GLN A 156 -13.08 3.89 -38.23
CA GLN A 156 -12.04 4.34 -37.28
C GLN A 156 -12.02 3.47 -36.01
N LEU A 157 -13.20 3.07 -35.52
CA LEU A 157 -13.34 2.22 -34.35
C LEU A 157 -12.82 0.81 -34.62
N LEU A 158 -13.15 0.24 -35.81
CA LEU A 158 -12.67 -1.09 -36.22
C LEU A 158 -11.14 -1.10 -36.42
N ASN A 159 -10.57 -0.05 -37.01
CA ASN A 159 -9.12 0.08 -37.20
C ASN A 159 -8.38 0.26 -35.88
N LYS A 160 -8.94 1.00 -34.94
CA LYS A 160 -8.35 1.21 -33.61
C LYS A 160 -8.34 -0.06 -32.75
N HIS A 161 -9.31 -0.96 -32.97
CA HIS A 161 -9.45 -2.23 -32.25
C HIS A 161 -9.29 -3.45 -33.16
N ASN A 162 -8.37 -3.36 -34.12
CA ASN A 162 -8.14 -4.39 -35.15
C ASN A 162 -7.83 -5.78 -34.55
N ASP A 163 -7.22 -5.83 -33.35
CA ASP A 163 -6.93 -7.08 -32.66
C ASP A 163 -8.20 -7.79 -32.19
N ILE A 164 -9.19 -7.01 -31.70
CA ILE A 164 -10.51 -7.54 -31.30
C ILE A 164 -11.29 -8.01 -32.52
N VAL A 165 -11.26 -7.24 -33.61
CA VAL A 165 -11.93 -7.60 -34.88
C VAL A 165 -11.37 -8.90 -35.44
N LYS A 166 -10.03 -9.06 -35.45
CA LYS A 166 -9.39 -10.32 -35.88
C LYS A 166 -9.78 -11.51 -35.01
N CYS A 167 -9.87 -11.34 -33.68
CA CYS A 167 -10.35 -12.40 -32.78
C CYS A 167 -11.80 -12.81 -33.01
N LEU A 168 -12.66 -11.88 -33.45
CA LEU A 168 -14.08 -12.15 -33.72
C LEU A 168 -14.32 -12.73 -35.12
N THR A 169 -13.43 -12.47 -36.09
CA THR A 169 -13.56 -12.94 -37.49
C THR A 169 -12.78 -14.23 -37.76
N SER A 170 -11.94 -14.69 -36.79
CA SER A 170 -11.16 -15.95 -36.90
C SER A 170 -11.90 -17.15 -36.30
N LYS A 171 -13.18 -17.33 -36.69
CA LYS A 171 -13.92 -18.59 -36.45
C LYS A 171 -14.15 -19.34 -37.73
#